data_f26e0b47ee7f1ba6b954c3c643313a61
#
_entry.id   f26e0b47ee7f1ba6b954c3c643313a61
#
_cell.length_a   1.000
_cell.length_b   1.000
_cell.length_c   1.000
_cell.angle_alpha   90.00
_cell.angle_beta   90.00
_cell.angle_gamma   90.00
#
_symmetry.space_group_name_H-M   'P 1'
#
loop_
_entity.id
_entity.type
_entity.pdbx_description
1 polymer ?
#
loop_
_entity_poly.entity_id
_entity_poly.type
_entity_poly.pdbx_seq_one_letter_code
_entity_poly.pdbx_strand_id
1 'polypeptide(L)'
;SYYEINADYRYDLEEDENGQNNNLNPNKPGTINTSLLINTKLDVSSLLLAEMIAVEAKAVALRDLMVSSNYSNEIATGTGTDGIAIFSNMDSENFTDNVSKHAKIGELIGKVVIDSIKDALAKLQWLTPTYQLNALVRMDRFQ
;
A
#
# COMPACT_ATOMS: atom_id res chain seq x y z
N SER A 1 2.74 -12.62 -18.71
CA SER A 1 3.55 -11.70 -17.90
C SER A 1 3.01 -11.71 -16.50
N TYR A 2 3.79 -12.19 -15.57
CA TYR A 2 3.47 -12.19 -14.16
C TYR A 2 4.08 -10.93 -13.55
N TYR A 3 3.24 -10.10 -12.93
CA TYR A 3 3.69 -9.04 -12.05
C TYR A 3 3.50 -9.57 -10.63
N GLU A 4 4.58 -9.69 -9.87
CA GLU A 4 4.55 -10.13 -8.49
C GLU A 4 4.82 -8.91 -7.62
N ILE A 5 3.90 -8.63 -6.70
CA ILE A 5 4.07 -7.61 -5.68
C ILE A 5 4.11 -8.29 -4.33
N ASN A 6 5.18 -8.06 -3.61
CA ASN A 6 5.29 -8.38 -2.21
C ASN A 6 5.19 -7.09 -1.40
N ALA A 7 4.10 -6.93 -0.66
CA ALA A 7 4.00 -5.95 0.39
C ALA A 7 4.44 -6.63 1.70
N ASP A 8 5.62 -6.28 2.19
CA ASP A 8 6.10 -6.79 3.47
C ASP A 8 5.64 -5.83 4.58
N TYR A 9 4.71 -6.31 5.40
CA TYR A 9 4.29 -5.66 6.62
C TYR A 9 5.15 -6.16 7.77
N ARG A 10 6.21 -5.44 8.09
CA ARG A 10 6.86 -5.62 9.36
C ARG A 10 6.11 -4.84 10.42
N TYR A 11 5.23 -5.54 11.13
CA TYR A 11 4.90 -5.17 12.48
C TYR A 11 6.12 -5.50 13.34
N ASP A 12 6.71 -4.48 13.94
CA ASP A 12 7.51 -4.71 15.13
C ASP A 12 6.54 -5.12 16.23
N LEU A 13 6.27 -6.42 16.27
CA LEU A 13 5.74 -7.05 17.45
C LEU A 13 6.90 -7.07 18.44
N GLU A 14 7.03 -6.06 19.28
CA GLU A 14 7.75 -6.23 20.53
C GLU A 14 6.99 -7.31 21.30
N GLU A 15 7.47 -8.56 21.21
CA GLU A 15 7.14 -9.58 22.18
C GLU A 15 7.62 -9.05 23.53
N ASP A 16 6.71 -8.84 24.47
CA ASP A 16 7.12 -8.68 25.85
C ASP A 16 7.78 -9.99 26.30
N GLU A 17 8.68 -9.91 27.27
CA GLU A 17 9.47 -11.05 27.79
C GLU A 17 8.61 -12.24 28.29
N ASN A 18 7.27 -12.13 28.24
CA ASN A 18 6.30 -13.11 28.70
C ASN A 18 5.53 -13.82 27.58
N GLY A 19 5.85 -13.58 26.29
CA GLY A 19 5.22 -14.28 25.16
C GLY A 19 3.72 -14.02 25.00
N GLN A 20 3.19 -13.01 25.65
CA GLN A 20 1.79 -12.58 25.44
C GLN A 20 1.80 -11.50 24.36
N ASN A 21 1.14 -11.80 23.25
CA ASN A 21 0.81 -10.80 22.23
C ASN A 21 -0.05 -9.69 22.86
N ASN A 22 0.60 -8.77 23.55
CA ASN A 22 -0.05 -7.62 24.12
C ASN A 22 -0.25 -6.57 23.03
N ASN A 23 -1.39 -6.79 22.35
CA ASN A 23 -2.27 -5.70 21.98
C ASN A 23 -1.74 -4.68 20.99
N LEU A 24 -2.33 -4.78 19.88
CA LEU A 24 -2.83 -3.65 19.09
C LEU A 24 -2.99 -2.40 19.97
N ASN A 25 -1.86 -1.74 20.25
CA ASN A 25 -1.92 -0.39 20.77
C ASN A 25 -2.41 0.49 19.59
N PRO A 26 -3.64 1.00 19.61
CA PRO A 26 -4.17 1.80 18.51
C PRO A 26 -3.37 3.09 18.26
N ASN A 27 -2.44 3.41 19.16
CA ASN A 27 -1.57 4.58 19.08
C ASN A 27 -0.13 4.24 18.63
N LYS A 28 0.19 2.97 18.33
CA LYS A 28 1.53 2.63 17.81
C LYS A 28 1.59 3.01 16.34
N PRO A 29 2.52 3.88 15.91
CA PRO A 29 2.65 4.24 14.50
C PRO A 29 3.04 3.00 13.69
N GLY A 30 2.33 2.77 12.59
CA GLY A 30 2.65 1.73 11.62
C GLY A 30 3.56 2.26 10.51
N THR A 31 4.02 1.35 9.66
CA THR A 31 4.80 1.66 8.46
C THR A 31 4.28 0.82 7.30
N ILE A 32 4.19 1.41 6.12
CA ILE A 32 3.84 0.69 4.89
C ILE A 32 5.10 0.63 4.01
N ASN A 33 5.70 -0.55 3.92
CA ASN A 33 6.79 -0.81 2.98
C ASN A 33 6.27 -1.57 1.77
N THR A 34 6.44 -0.99 0.59
CA THR A 34 5.97 -1.55 -0.67
C THR A 34 7.17 -1.88 -1.56
N SER A 35 7.26 -3.12 -2.03
CA SER A 35 8.23 -3.53 -3.05
C SER A 35 7.49 -3.91 -4.33
N LEU A 36 7.75 -3.20 -5.42
CA LEU A 36 7.16 -3.44 -6.73
C LEU A 36 8.18 -4.06 -7.67
N LEU A 37 7.95 -5.32 -8.07
CA LEU A 37 8.79 -6.04 -9.00
C LEU A 37 8.12 -6.04 -10.39
N ILE A 38 8.84 -5.52 -11.39
CA ILE A 38 8.34 -5.39 -12.76
C ILE A 38 9.22 -6.24 -13.69
N ASN A 39 8.63 -7.27 -14.29
CA ASN A 39 9.35 -8.17 -15.20
C ASN A 39 9.48 -7.58 -16.62
N THR A 40 9.82 -6.31 -16.69
CA THR A 40 10.05 -5.58 -17.95
C THR A 40 11.21 -4.62 -17.70
N LYS A 41 12.09 -4.48 -18.65
CA LYS A 41 13.17 -3.50 -18.59
C LYS A 41 12.60 -2.10 -18.73
N LEU A 42 12.89 -1.24 -17.77
CA LEU A 42 12.47 0.16 -17.71
C LEU A 42 13.68 1.08 -17.76
N ASP A 43 13.52 2.23 -18.35
CA ASP A 43 14.47 3.33 -18.19
C ASP A 43 14.24 4.05 -16.84
N VAL A 44 15.16 4.95 -16.49
CA VAL A 44 15.10 5.68 -15.22
C VAL A 44 13.84 6.53 -15.10
N SER A 45 13.40 7.16 -16.18
CA SER A 45 12.19 7.99 -16.18
C SER A 45 10.94 7.15 -15.94
N SER A 46 10.87 5.97 -16.50
CA SER A 46 9.78 5.00 -16.30
C SER A 46 9.75 4.45 -14.88
N LEU A 47 10.91 4.25 -14.23
CA LEU A 47 10.97 3.89 -12.82
C LEU A 47 10.37 4.98 -11.92
N LEU A 48 10.67 6.24 -12.17
CA LEU A 48 10.10 7.37 -11.44
C LEU A 48 8.58 7.49 -11.65
N LEU A 49 8.10 7.26 -12.88
CA LEU A 49 6.66 7.23 -13.16
C LEU A 49 5.97 6.05 -12.46
N ALA A 50 6.60 4.89 -12.41
CA ALA A 50 6.10 3.73 -11.67
C ALA A 50 5.98 4.04 -10.17
N GLU A 51 6.96 4.73 -9.58
CA GLU A 51 6.92 5.17 -8.19
C GLU A 51 5.75 6.14 -7.94
N MET A 52 5.57 7.14 -8.81
CA MET A 52 4.44 8.08 -8.70
C MET A 52 3.10 7.35 -8.71
N ILE A 53 2.91 6.40 -9.64
CA ILE A 53 1.67 5.61 -9.72
C ILE A 53 1.50 4.76 -8.45
N ALA A 54 2.56 4.15 -7.93
CA ALA A 54 2.51 3.33 -6.73
C ALA A 54 2.13 4.16 -5.48
N VAL A 55 2.67 5.38 -5.33
CA VAL A 55 2.31 6.31 -4.25
C VAL A 55 0.85 6.72 -4.32
N GLU A 56 0.36 7.09 -5.51
CA GLU A 56 -1.05 7.43 -5.72
C GLU A 56 -1.96 6.23 -5.43
N ALA A 57 -1.61 5.06 -5.91
CA ALA A 57 -2.36 3.82 -5.69
C ALA A 57 -2.45 3.46 -4.21
N LYS A 58 -1.37 3.65 -3.44
CA LYS A 58 -1.38 3.51 -1.98
C LYS A 58 -2.41 4.43 -1.33
N ALA A 59 -2.42 5.70 -1.69
CA ALA A 59 -3.37 6.66 -1.14
C ALA A 59 -4.83 6.30 -1.50
N VAL A 60 -5.06 5.79 -2.71
CA VAL A 60 -6.39 5.29 -3.12
C VAL A 60 -6.81 4.09 -2.28
N ALA A 61 -5.92 3.12 -2.06
CA ALA A 61 -6.23 1.94 -1.24
C ALA A 61 -6.61 2.33 0.20
N LEU A 62 -5.86 3.24 0.82
CA LEU A 62 -6.16 3.73 2.17
C LEU A 62 -7.49 4.48 2.24
N ARG A 63 -7.79 5.28 1.22
CA ARG A 63 -9.08 5.97 1.11
C ARG A 63 -10.24 5.00 0.93
N ASP A 64 -10.11 4.01 0.07
CA ASP A 64 -11.14 3.00 -0.16
C ASP A 64 -11.45 2.18 1.11
N LEU A 65 -10.45 1.97 1.95
CA LEU A 65 -10.57 1.31 3.24
C LEU A 65 -10.98 2.29 4.37
N MET A 66 -11.07 3.58 4.07
CA MET A 66 -11.41 4.63 5.04
C MET A 66 -10.50 4.65 6.27
N VAL A 67 -9.20 4.43 6.05
CA VAL A 67 -8.22 4.43 7.12
C VAL A 67 -8.08 5.82 7.71
N SER A 68 -8.43 5.98 8.97
CA SER A 68 -8.41 7.28 9.66
C SER A 68 -6.98 7.73 9.93
N SER A 69 -6.71 9.03 9.78
CA SER A 69 -5.48 9.64 10.29
C SER A 69 -5.47 9.60 11.83
N ASN A 70 -4.29 9.37 12.42
CA ASN A 70 -4.10 9.51 13.86
C ASN A 70 -3.92 10.98 14.32
N TYR A 71 -3.72 11.90 13.39
CA TYR A 71 -3.38 13.30 13.65
C TYR A 71 -4.46 14.29 13.25
N SER A 72 -5.46 13.85 12.48
CA SER A 72 -6.54 14.69 11.98
C SER A 72 -7.84 13.90 11.86
N ASN A 73 -8.94 14.59 11.57
CA ASN A 73 -10.23 13.96 11.27
C ASN A 73 -10.34 13.49 9.80
N GLU A 74 -9.22 13.50 9.08
CA GLU A 74 -9.16 13.15 7.67
C GLU A 74 -8.74 11.69 7.46
N ILE A 75 -8.86 11.22 6.22
CA ILE A 75 -8.38 9.89 5.81
C ILE A 75 -6.86 9.94 5.66
N ALA A 76 -6.18 8.92 6.18
CA ALA A 76 -4.73 8.79 6.01
C ALA A 76 -4.35 8.52 4.54
N THR A 77 -3.22 9.09 4.11
CA THR A 77 -2.62 8.84 2.79
C THR A 77 -1.37 7.96 2.85
N GLY A 78 -0.95 7.62 4.06
CA GLY A 78 0.25 6.85 4.37
C GLY A 78 0.66 7.05 5.81
N THR A 79 1.89 6.63 6.14
CA THR A 79 2.53 6.86 7.44
C THR A 79 3.78 7.73 7.27
N GLY A 80 4.31 8.27 8.37
CA GLY A 80 5.51 9.12 8.32
C GLY A 80 6.80 8.39 7.94
N THR A 81 6.77 7.06 7.90
CA THR A 81 7.95 6.20 7.64
C THR A 81 7.75 5.24 6.47
N ASP A 82 6.75 5.48 5.61
CA ASP A 82 6.51 4.64 4.45
C ASP A 82 7.72 4.56 3.53
N GLY A 83 7.96 3.38 2.96
CA GLY A 83 8.99 3.14 1.97
C GLY A 83 8.42 2.51 0.69
N ILE A 84 8.97 2.89 -0.46
CA ILE A 84 8.68 2.25 -1.74
C ILE A 84 9.99 1.89 -2.43
N ALA A 85 10.08 0.65 -2.91
CA ALA A 85 11.18 0.19 -3.76
C ALA A 85 10.62 -0.35 -5.07
N ILE A 86 11.16 0.12 -6.21
CA ILE A 86 10.77 -0.32 -7.53
C ILE A 86 11.92 -1.09 -8.16
N PHE A 87 11.65 -2.30 -8.61
CA PHE A 87 12.61 -3.18 -9.27
C PHE A 87 12.16 -3.48 -10.69
N SER A 88 13.06 -3.28 -11.64
CA SER A 88 12.88 -3.60 -13.06
C SER A 88 13.80 -4.76 -13.42
N ASN A 89 13.31 -5.72 -14.20
CA ASN A 89 14.14 -6.81 -14.71
C ASN A 89 14.98 -6.31 -15.88
N MET A 90 16.27 -6.06 -15.64
CA MET A 90 17.19 -5.57 -16.65
C MET A 90 17.55 -6.63 -17.71
N ASP A 91 17.33 -7.91 -17.41
CA ASP A 91 17.58 -9.04 -18.34
C ASP A 91 16.33 -9.39 -19.17
N SER A 92 15.23 -8.65 -18.99
CA SER A 92 14.00 -8.86 -19.76
C SER A 92 14.20 -8.51 -21.23
N GLU A 93 13.69 -9.36 -22.13
CA GLU A 93 13.59 -9.07 -23.56
C GLU A 93 12.56 -7.97 -23.86
N ASN A 94 11.62 -7.74 -22.94
CA ASN A 94 10.63 -6.68 -23.05
C ASN A 94 11.19 -5.39 -22.48
N PHE A 95 11.05 -4.32 -23.24
CA PHE A 95 11.41 -2.96 -22.82
C PHE A 95 10.22 -2.02 -23.00
N THR A 96 10.05 -1.07 -22.09
CA THR A 96 9.13 0.05 -22.26
C THR A 96 9.71 1.33 -21.65
N ASP A 97 9.50 2.42 -22.34
CA ASP A 97 9.79 3.80 -21.95
C ASP A 97 8.49 4.58 -21.61
N ASN A 98 7.36 3.89 -21.60
CA ASN A 98 6.06 4.48 -21.32
C ASN A 98 5.33 3.73 -20.19
N VAL A 99 5.41 4.26 -19.00
CA VAL A 99 4.72 3.78 -17.78
C VAL A 99 3.64 4.78 -17.34
N SER A 100 3.06 5.50 -18.30
CA SER A 100 1.96 6.44 -17.97
C SER A 100 0.69 5.70 -17.52
N LYS A 101 -0.20 6.43 -16.85
CA LYS A 101 -1.51 5.90 -16.44
C LYS A 101 -2.39 5.42 -17.60
N HIS A 102 -2.11 5.88 -18.83
CA HIS A 102 -2.78 5.44 -20.06
C HIS A 102 -2.16 4.19 -20.67
N ALA A 103 -0.96 3.82 -20.24
CA ALA A 103 -0.30 2.59 -20.69
C ALA A 103 -0.80 1.40 -19.85
N LYS A 104 -0.83 0.21 -20.49
CA LYS A 104 -1.27 -1.01 -19.79
C LYS A 104 -0.45 -1.33 -18.56
N ILE A 105 0.85 -1.07 -18.60
CA ILE A 105 1.75 -1.28 -17.47
C ILE A 105 1.42 -0.35 -16.29
N GLY A 106 1.09 0.92 -16.55
CA GLY A 106 0.68 1.86 -15.51
C GLY A 106 -0.64 1.47 -14.86
N GLU A 107 -1.63 1.00 -15.65
CA GLU A 107 -2.88 0.44 -15.12
C GLU A 107 -2.61 -0.77 -14.21
N LEU A 108 -1.74 -1.68 -14.64
CA LEU A 108 -1.39 -2.87 -13.87
C LEU A 108 -0.69 -2.51 -12.56
N ILE A 109 0.26 -1.57 -12.58
CA ILE A 109 0.93 -1.08 -11.37
C ILE A 109 -0.10 -0.54 -10.38
N GLY A 110 -1.00 0.34 -10.84
CA GLY A 110 -2.05 0.89 -9.98
C GLY A 110 -2.91 -0.16 -9.32
N LYS A 111 -3.44 -1.11 -10.12
CA LYS A 111 -4.29 -2.20 -9.62
C LYS A 111 -3.56 -3.07 -8.60
N VAL A 112 -2.38 -3.52 -8.94
CA VAL A 112 -1.62 -4.47 -8.12
C VAL A 112 -1.24 -3.83 -6.78
N VAL A 113 -0.84 -2.56 -6.76
CA VAL A 113 -0.55 -1.84 -5.51
C VAL A 113 -1.80 -1.67 -4.66
N ILE A 114 -2.93 -1.28 -5.26
CA ILE A 114 -4.21 -1.16 -4.55
C ILE A 114 -4.60 -2.50 -3.91
N ASP A 115 -4.58 -3.57 -4.69
CA ASP A 115 -4.99 -4.90 -4.24
C ASP A 115 -4.06 -5.42 -3.13
N SER A 116 -2.74 -5.29 -3.31
CA SER A 116 -1.76 -5.71 -2.31
C SER A 116 -1.93 -4.98 -0.97
N ILE A 117 -2.14 -3.67 -1.00
CA ILE A 117 -2.32 -2.90 0.23
C ILE A 117 -3.63 -3.27 0.90
N LYS A 118 -4.72 -3.43 0.13
CA LYS A 118 -6.00 -3.88 0.67
C LYS A 118 -5.89 -5.27 1.29
N ASP A 119 -5.26 -6.22 0.62
CA ASP A 119 -5.07 -7.58 1.12
C ASP A 119 -4.22 -7.61 2.39
N ALA A 120 -3.15 -6.81 2.42
CA ALA A 120 -2.29 -6.75 3.57
C ALA A 120 -3.00 -6.12 4.78
N LEU A 121 -3.72 -5.02 4.59
CA LEU A 121 -4.48 -4.35 5.63
C LEU A 121 -5.69 -5.18 6.11
N ALA A 122 -6.31 -5.97 5.23
CA ALA A 122 -7.38 -6.90 5.61
C ALA A 122 -6.92 -8.02 6.56
N LYS A 123 -5.62 -8.36 6.55
CA LYS A 123 -5.04 -9.33 7.49
C LYS A 123 -4.86 -8.76 8.89
N LEU A 124 -4.93 -7.46 9.05
CA LEU A 124 -4.90 -6.80 10.35
C LEU A 124 -6.29 -6.91 10.98
N GLN A 125 -6.37 -7.42 12.22
CA GLN A 125 -7.65 -7.69 12.90
C GLN A 125 -8.56 -6.46 13.03
N TRP A 126 -8.00 -5.26 13.04
CA TRP A 126 -8.76 -4.03 13.17
C TRP A 126 -9.35 -3.49 11.84
N LEU A 127 -8.90 -4.01 10.68
CA LEU A 127 -9.45 -3.71 9.35
C LEU A 127 -10.39 -4.81 8.84
N THR A 128 -11.17 -5.38 9.71
CA THR A 128 -12.22 -6.34 9.38
C THR A 128 -13.34 -5.65 8.57
N PRO A 129 -14.21 -6.41 7.86
CA PRO A 129 -15.41 -5.88 7.24
C PRO A 129 -16.28 -5.05 8.19
N THR A 130 -16.30 -5.42 9.49
CA THR A 130 -17.00 -4.67 10.54
C THR A 130 -16.40 -3.29 10.76
N TYR A 131 -15.07 -3.15 10.66
CA TYR A 131 -14.42 -1.84 10.76
C TYR A 131 -14.77 -0.94 9.56
N GLN A 132 -14.79 -1.48 8.36
CA GLN A 132 -15.19 -0.77 7.15
C GLN A 132 -16.65 -0.28 7.27
N LEU A 133 -17.56 -1.11 7.75
CA LEU A 133 -18.94 -0.73 8.00
C LEU A 133 -19.03 0.40 9.03
N ASN A 134 -18.28 0.31 10.14
CA ASN A 134 -18.22 1.35 11.15
C ASN A 134 -17.58 2.66 10.67
N ALA A 135 -16.66 2.58 9.71
CA ALA A 135 -16.08 3.75 9.06
C ALA A 135 -17.11 4.45 8.17
N LEU A 136 -17.90 3.70 7.38
CA LEU A 136 -19.02 4.23 6.60
C LEU A 136 -20.05 4.93 7.50
N VAL A 137 -20.43 4.32 8.60
CA VAL A 137 -21.37 4.91 9.58
C VAL A 137 -20.81 6.20 10.21
N ARG A 138 -19.47 6.31 10.34
CA ARG A 138 -18.85 7.55 10.81
C ARG A 138 -18.94 8.69 9.80
N MET A 139 -18.83 8.39 8.51
CA MET A 139 -18.97 9.41 7.46
C MET A 139 -20.37 10.01 7.38
N ASP A 140 -21.41 9.23 7.63
CA ASP A 140 -22.78 9.72 7.67
C ASP A 140 -23.01 10.77 8.77
N ARG A 141 -22.12 10.86 9.75
CA ARG A 141 -22.18 11.90 10.83
C ARG A 141 -21.54 13.24 10.43
N PHE A 142 -20.84 13.31 9.30
CA PHE A 142 -20.20 14.53 8.78
C PHE A 142 -20.99 15.18 7.65
N GLN A 143 -22.12 14.58 7.25
CA GLN A 143 -23.10 15.17 6.36
C GLN A 143 -24.23 15.84 7.17
#